data_f6bae41ab6f360433e67cab87b39ac47
#
_entry.id   f6bae41ab6f360433e67cab87b39ac47
#
_cell.length_a   1.000
_cell.length_b   1.000
_cell.length_c   1.000
_cell.angle_alpha   90.00
_cell.angle_beta   90.00
_cell.angle_gamma   90.00
#
_symmetry.space_group_name_H-M   'P 1'
#
loop_
_entity.id
_entity.type
_entity.pdbx_description
1 polymer ?
#
loop_
_entity_poly.entity_id
_entity_poly.type
_entity_poly.pdbx_seq_one_letter_code
_entity_poly.pdbx_strand_id
1 'polypeptide(L)'
;MLFRSSIASTFVVTAGMFGAMSLYGYTTKRDLSGIGSMMFMGLIGIILASLVNIWLKSPALTWVISYAGVIIFVGLTAYDTQKLKAMGEQLNPEDKDNFRKYSILGALTLYLDFINLFLMLLRIFGNRR
;
A
#
# COMPACT_ATOMS: atom_id res chain seq x y z
N MET A 1 7.77 25.55 -7.11
CA MET A 1 9.02 24.80 -7.41
C MET A 1 9.25 23.68 -6.43
N LEU A 2 9.35 23.99 -5.13
CA LEU A 2 9.54 22.97 -4.11
C LEU A 2 8.40 21.94 -4.11
N PHE A 3 7.19 22.40 -4.36
CA PHE A 3 6.04 21.51 -4.42
C PHE A 3 6.19 20.47 -5.53
N ARG A 4 6.62 20.90 -6.72
CA ARG A 4 6.87 19.98 -7.83
C ARG A 4 7.96 18.98 -7.53
N SER A 5 9.06 19.46 -6.92
CA SER A 5 10.15 18.57 -6.55
C SER A 5 9.70 17.53 -5.54
N SER A 6 8.88 17.95 -4.57
CA SER A 6 8.35 17.02 -3.57
C SER A 6 7.48 15.95 -4.22
N ILE A 7 6.61 16.34 -5.16
CA ILE A 7 5.75 15.39 -5.85
C ILE A 7 6.58 14.42 -6.68
N ALA A 8 7.53 14.94 -7.46
CA ALA A 8 8.37 14.08 -8.30
C ALA A 8 9.22 13.13 -7.46
N SER A 9 9.85 13.66 -6.40
CA SER A 9 10.67 12.84 -5.52
C SER A 9 9.83 11.77 -4.82
N THR A 10 8.65 12.16 -4.34
CA THR A 10 7.74 11.23 -3.68
C THR A 10 7.31 10.13 -4.63
N PHE A 11 7.00 10.49 -5.87
CA PHE A 11 6.60 9.50 -6.86
C PHE A 11 7.70 8.49 -7.13
N VAL A 12 8.94 8.95 -7.29
CA VAL A 12 10.08 8.07 -7.54
C VAL A 12 10.30 7.13 -6.36
N VAL A 13 10.28 7.66 -5.14
CA VAL A 13 10.46 6.84 -3.94
C VAL A 13 9.32 5.83 -3.81
N THR A 14 8.08 6.29 -4.04
CA THR A 14 6.91 5.40 -3.95
C THR A 14 7.02 4.27 -4.98
N ALA A 15 7.38 4.61 -6.22
CA ALA A 15 7.53 3.61 -7.27
C ALA A 15 8.61 2.60 -6.91
N GLY A 16 9.73 3.07 -6.36
CA GLY A 16 10.80 2.19 -5.94
C GLY A 16 10.38 1.26 -4.82
N MET A 17 9.74 1.80 -3.79
CA MET A 17 9.26 1.00 -2.66
C MET A 17 8.19 0.00 -3.10
N PHE A 18 7.24 0.49 -3.89
CA PHE A 18 6.16 -0.37 -4.39
C PHE A 18 6.71 -1.49 -5.26
N GLY A 19 7.62 -1.15 -6.18
CA GLY A 19 8.23 -2.15 -7.05
C GLY A 19 9.03 -3.17 -6.28
N ALA A 20 9.83 -2.71 -5.30
CA ALA A 20 10.64 -3.61 -4.49
C ALA A 20 9.76 -4.56 -3.68
N MET A 21 8.69 -4.03 -3.05
CA MET A 21 7.82 -4.86 -2.23
C MET A 21 6.95 -5.78 -3.07
N SER A 22 6.55 -5.33 -4.26
CA SER A 22 5.82 -6.20 -5.19
C SER A 22 6.70 -7.37 -5.63
N LEU A 23 7.95 -7.09 -5.95
CA LEU A 23 8.91 -8.14 -6.31
C LEU A 23 9.14 -9.08 -5.15
N TYR A 24 9.28 -8.56 -3.95
CA TYR A 24 9.44 -9.39 -2.76
C TYR A 24 8.23 -10.31 -2.56
N GLY A 25 7.02 -9.74 -2.63
CA GLY A 25 5.79 -10.52 -2.47
C GLY A 25 5.63 -11.59 -3.54
N TYR A 26 6.09 -11.28 -4.76
CA TYR A 26 6.00 -12.22 -5.87
C TYR A 26 6.99 -13.37 -5.73
N THR A 27 8.18 -13.10 -5.23
CA THR A 27 9.28 -14.09 -5.22
C THR A 27 9.46 -14.78 -3.88
N THR A 28 8.93 -14.22 -2.78
CA THR A 28 9.13 -14.82 -1.47
C THR A 28 8.42 -16.17 -1.36
N LYS A 29 9.06 -17.09 -0.65
CA LYS A 29 8.47 -18.39 -0.35
C LYS A 29 7.74 -18.40 0.98
N ARG A 30 7.86 -17.31 1.75
CA ARG A 30 7.17 -17.19 3.04
C ARG A 30 5.69 -16.91 2.81
N ASP A 31 4.86 -17.48 3.67
CA ASP A 31 3.43 -17.20 3.65
C ASP A 31 3.20 -15.86 4.36
N LEU A 32 2.73 -14.88 3.59
CA LEU A 32 2.48 -13.53 4.10
C LEU A 32 1.08 -13.34 4.65
N SER A 33 0.27 -14.40 4.72
CA SER A 33 -1.11 -14.28 5.19
C SER A 33 -1.21 -13.71 6.61
N GLY A 34 -0.33 -14.14 7.51
CA GLY A 34 -0.31 -13.61 8.87
C GLY A 34 0.06 -12.14 8.91
N ILE A 35 1.03 -11.74 8.11
CA ILE A 35 1.43 -10.35 7.99
C ILE A 35 0.29 -9.53 7.40
N GLY A 36 -0.38 -10.07 6.37
CA GLY A 36 -1.52 -9.39 5.75
C GLY A 36 -2.63 -9.12 6.73
N SER A 37 -2.98 -10.10 7.55
CA SER A 37 -4.01 -9.93 8.59
C SER A 37 -3.60 -8.84 9.59
N MET A 38 -2.35 -8.88 10.03
CA MET A 38 -1.84 -7.88 10.97
C MET A 38 -1.88 -6.49 10.36
N MET A 39 -1.47 -6.36 9.10
CA MET A 39 -1.47 -5.06 8.41
C MET A 39 -2.89 -4.55 8.20
N PHE A 40 -3.83 -5.45 7.91
CA PHE A 40 -5.23 -5.06 7.75
C PHE A 40 -5.81 -4.52 9.05
N MET A 41 -5.51 -5.17 10.17
CA MET A 41 -5.92 -4.67 11.49
C MET A 41 -5.29 -3.31 11.77
N GLY A 42 -4.01 -3.15 11.41
CA GLY A 42 -3.32 -1.87 11.53
C GLY A 42 -3.97 -0.78 10.68
N LEU A 43 -4.44 -1.14 9.49
CA LEU A 43 -5.13 -0.20 8.62
C LEU A 43 -6.41 0.30 9.27
N ILE A 44 -7.19 -0.60 9.87
CA ILE A 44 -8.39 -0.20 10.59
C ILE A 44 -8.02 0.73 11.74
N GLY A 45 -6.96 0.41 12.48
CA GLY A 45 -6.47 1.24 13.55
C GLY A 45 -6.08 2.65 13.08
N ILE A 46 -5.43 2.73 11.91
CA ILE A 46 -5.04 4.02 11.33
C ILE A 46 -6.28 4.83 10.96
N ILE A 47 -7.28 4.20 10.38
CA ILE A 47 -8.52 4.89 10.02
C ILE A 47 -9.17 5.48 11.28
N LEU A 48 -9.28 4.68 12.33
CA LEU A 48 -9.85 5.15 13.59
C LEU A 48 -9.01 6.27 14.21
N ALA A 49 -7.69 6.11 14.20
CA ALA A 49 -6.80 7.14 14.73
C ALA A 49 -6.91 8.44 13.92
N SER A 50 -7.08 8.34 12.60
CA SER A 50 -7.24 9.51 11.74
C SER A 50 -8.53 10.24 12.09
N LEU A 51 -9.62 9.51 12.35
CA LEU A 51 -10.89 10.12 12.74
C LEU A 51 -10.77 10.85 14.07
N VAL A 52 -10.08 10.22 15.04
CA VAL A 52 -9.82 10.84 16.33
C VAL A 52 -8.96 12.08 16.16
N ASN A 53 -7.97 12.02 15.28
CA ASN A 53 -7.05 13.13 15.07
C ASN A 53 -7.75 14.35 14.44
N ILE A 54 -8.84 14.14 13.70
CA ILE A 54 -9.63 15.27 13.20
C ILE A 54 -10.12 16.14 14.36
N TRP A 55 -10.48 15.52 15.48
CA TRP A 55 -10.89 16.23 16.68
C TRP A 55 -9.70 16.82 17.45
N LEU A 56 -8.64 16.03 17.61
CA LEU A 56 -7.50 16.41 18.42
C LEU A 56 -6.55 17.36 17.72
N LYS A 57 -6.44 17.26 16.39
CA LYS A 57 -5.54 18.07 15.58
C LYS A 57 -4.11 18.05 16.11
N SER A 58 -3.66 16.89 16.57
CA SER A 58 -2.33 16.71 17.13
C SER A 58 -1.30 16.51 16.02
N PRO A 59 -0.26 17.38 15.92
CA PRO A 59 0.80 17.16 14.95
C PRO A 59 1.57 15.86 15.21
N ALA A 60 1.79 15.52 16.48
CA ALA A 60 2.50 14.28 16.83
C ALA A 60 1.74 13.07 16.34
N LEU A 61 0.42 13.06 16.53
CA LEU A 61 -0.40 11.94 16.08
C LEU A 61 -0.42 11.84 14.57
N THR A 62 -0.43 12.97 13.88
CA THR A 62 -0.36 13.00 12.41
C THR A 62 0.92 12.34 11.91
N TRP A 63 2.06 12.62 12.54
CA TRP A 63 3.32 12.00 12.16
C TRP A 63 3.31 10.50 12.41
N VAL A 64 2.79 10.07 13.56
CA VAL A 64 2.70 8.65 13.89
C VAL A 64 1.83 7.93 12.87
N ILE A 65 0.68 8.51 12.51
CA ILE A 65 -0.23 7.92 11.53
C ILE A 65 0.47 7.80 10.17
N SER A 66 1.21 8.84 9.77
CA SER A 66 1.89 8.83 8.47
C SER A 66 2.94 7.74 8.38
N TYR A 67 3.80 7.62 9.40
CA TYR A 67 4.84 6.58 9.39
C TYR A 67 4.25 5.18 9.50
N ALA A 68 3.27 5.00 10.37
CA ALA A 68 2.60 3.71 10.49
C ALA A 68 1.91 3.34 9.18
N GLY A 69 1.30 4.33 8.52
CA GLY A 69 0.66 4.11 7.23
C GLY A 69 1.63 3.61 6.17
N VAL A 70 2.82 4.19 6.10
CA VAL A 70 3.84 3.75 5.14
C VAL A 70 4.19 2.28 5.38
N ILE A 71 4.44 1.92 6.64
CA ILE A 71 4.82 0.55 6.99
C ILE A 71 3.69 -0.41 6.61
N ILE A 72 2.45 -0.04 6.94
CA ILE A 72 1.29 -0.88 6.68
C ILE A 72 1.08 -1.08 5.18
N PHE A 73 1.12 0.00 4.40
CA PHE A 73 0.88 -0.13 2.95
C PHE A 73 2.04 -0.82 2.24
N VAL A 74 3.28 -0.67 2.74
CA VAL A 74 4.40 -1.45 2.24
C VAL A 74 4.16 -2.94 2.47
N GLY A 75 3.75 -3.31 3.68
CA GLY A 75 3.43 -4.69 4.00
C GLY A 75 2.27 -5.23 3.20
N LEU A 76 1.22 -4.42 3.03
CA LEU A 76 0.06 -4.82 2.23
C LEU A 76 0.43 -5.01 0.75
N THR A 77 1.34 -4.20 0.22
CA THR A 77 1.79 -4.36 -1.15
C THR A 77 2.40 -5.74 -1.37
N ALA A 78 3.28 -6.16 -0.46
CA ALA A 78 3.89 -7.48 -0.55
C ALA A 78 2.84 -8.58 -0.41
N TYR A 79 1.96 -8.47 0.56
CA TYR A 79 0.91 -9.45 0.78
C TYR A 79 -0.04 -9.54 -0.42
N ASP A 80 -0.51 -8.39 -0.92
CA ASP A 80 -1.45 -8.36 -2.03
C ASP A 80 -0.82 -8.94 -3.30
N THR A 81 0.46 -8.66 -3.54
CA THR A 81 1.17 -9.23 -4.69
C THR A 81 1.23 -10.74 -4.58
N GLN A 82 1.54 -11.27 -3.39
CA GLN A 82 1.59 -12.72 -3.19
C GLN A 82 0.21 -13.33 -3.36
N LYS A 83 -0.81 -12.69 -2.81
CA LYS A 83 -2.18 -13.16 -2.92
C LYS A 83 -2.64 -13.21 -4.38
N LEU A 84 -2.34 -12.16 -5.15
CA LEU A 84 -2.72 -12.10 -6.56
C LEU A 84 -1.99 -13.17 -7.36
N LYS A 85 -0.71 -13.41 -7.05
CA LYS A 85 0.03 -14.49 -7.70
C LYS A 85 -0.63 -15.84 -7.45
N ALA A 86 -0.97 -16.11 -6.19
CA ALA A 86 -1.61 -17.38 -5.82
C ALA A 86 -2.96 -17.54 -6.51
N MET A 87 -3.76 -16.48 -6.57
CA MET A 87 -5.04 -16.51 -7.26
C MET A 87 -4.87 -16.77 -8.75
N GLY A 88 -3.86 -16.12 -9.36
CA GLY A 88 -3.59 -16.31 -10.78
C GLY A 88 -3.22 -17.74 -11.12
N GLU A 89 -2.48 -18.40 -10.23
CA GLU A 89 -2.08 -19.80 -10.44
C GLU A 89 -3.27 -20.75 -10.36
N GLN A 90 -4.32 -20.38 -9.62
CA GLN A 90 -5.51 -21.19 -9.46
C GLN A 90 -6.54 -20.97 -10.56
N LEU A 91 -6.40 -19.88 -11.32
CA LEU A 91 -7.36 -19.57 -12.37
C LEU A 91 -7.14 -20.47 -13.58
N ASN A 92 -8.26 -20.90 -14.19
CA ASN A 92 -8.21 -21.65 -15.43
C ASN A 92 -8.03 -20.66 -16.60
N PRO A 93 -6.90 -20.74 -17.34
CA PRO A 93 -6.67 -19.81 -18.46
C PRO A 93 -7.75 -19.87 -19.54
N GLU A 94 -8.49 -20.99 -19.62
CA GLU A 94 -9.56 -21.14 -20.60
C GLU A 94 -10.81 -20.37 -20.21
N ASP A 95 -10.98 -20.04 -18.92
CA ASP A 95 -12.09 -19.23 -18.43
C ASP A 95 -11.71 -17.77 -18.54
N LYS A 96 -11.86 -17.22 -19.74
CA LYS A 96 -11.40 -15.86 -20.03
C LYS A 96 -12.16 -14.80 -19.23
N ASP A 97 -13.44 -15.01 -18.97
CA ASP A 97 -14.23 -14.02 -18.24
C ASP A 97 -13.77 -13.90 -16.81
N ASN A 98 -13.58 -15.01 -16.10
CA ASN A 98 -13.08 -14.97 -14.73
C ASN A 98 -11.66 -14.47 -14.66
N PHE A 99 -10.81 -14.90 -15.59
CA PHE A 99 -9.43 -14.44 -15.65
C PHE A 99 -9.36 -12.93 -15.79
N ARG A 100 -10.15 -12.36 -16.69
CA ARG A 100 -10.21 -10.92 -16.90
C ARG A 100 -10.70 -10.20 -15.65
N LYS A 101 -11.76 -10.71 -15.04
CA LYS A 101 -12.35 -10.13 -13.85
C LYS A 101 -11.32 -10.05 -12.71
N TYR A 102 -10.63 -11.14 -12.44
CA TYR A 102 -9.63 -11.16 -11.36
C TYR A 102 -8.40 -10.32 -11.69
N SER A 103 -8.02 -10.24 -12.96
CA SER A 103 -6.92 -9.37 -13.38
C SER A 103 -7.25 -7.90 -13.12
N ILE A 104 -8.47 -7.48 -13.42
CA ILE A 104 -8.91 -6.10 -13.19
C ILE A 104 -8.96 -5.81 -11.69
N LEU A 105 -9.54 -6.72 -10.90
CA LEU A 105 -9.60 -6.54 -9.45
C LEU A 105 -8.21 -6.47 -8.84
N GLY A 106 -7.29 -7.31 -9.32
CA GLY A 106 -5.92 -7.29 -8.83
C GLY A 106 -5.20 -5.99 -9.16
N ALA A 107 -5.37 -5.51 -10.38
CA ALA A 107 -4.77 -4.25 -10.79
C ALA A 107 -5.31 -3.08 -9.95
N LEU A 108 -6.61 -3.08 -9.68
CA LEU A 108 -7.22 -2.05 -8.84
C LEU A 108 -6.68 -2.11 -7.41
N THR A 109 -6.53 -3.30 -6.86
CA THR A 109 -6.01 -3.47 -5.51
C THR A 109 -4.61 -2.90 -5.40
N LEU A 110 -3.72 -3.26 -6.33
CA LEU A 110 -2.35 -2.75 -6.32
C LEU A 110 -2.31 -1.25 -6.59
N TYR A 111 -3.18 -0.77 -7.47
CA TYR A 111 -3.26 0.67 -7.73
C TYR A 111 -3.64 1.43 -6.46
N LEU A 112 -4.61 0.94 -5.71
CA LEU A 112 -5.01 1.58 -4.46
C LEU A 112 -3.89 1.53 -3.43
N ASP A 113 -3.16 0.42 -3.36
CA ASP A 113 -2.00 0.32 -2.48
C ASP A 113 -0.95 1.36 -2.84
N PHE A 114 -0.68 1.51 -4.15
CA PHE A 114 0.29 2.49 -4.63
C PHE A 114 -0.15 3.92 -4.29
N ILE A 115 -1.40 4.26 -4.57
CA ILE A 115 -1.92 5.61 -4.31
C ILE A 115 -1.89 5.92 -2.82
N ASN A 116 -2.29 4.98 -1.98
CA ASN A 116 -2.27 5.19 -0.53
C ASN A 116 -0.85 5.39 -0.03
N LEU A 117 0.09 4.59 -0.52
CA LEU A 117 1.50 4.74 -0.15
C LEU A 117 2.04 6.09 -0.63
N PHE A 118 1.71 6.47 -1.86
CA PHE A 118 2.13 7.75 -2.41
C PHE A 118 1.62 8.91 -1.58
N LEU A 119 0.35 8.88 -1.20
CA LEU A 119 -0.25 9.96 -0.40
C LEU A 119 0.40 10.05 0.99
N MET A 120 0.69 8.90 1.61
CA MET A 120 1.36 8.91 2.91
C MET A 120 2.76 9.48 2.82
N LEU A 121 3.52 9.07 1.79
CA LEU A 121 4.87 9.60 1.59
C LEU A 121 4.84 11.07 1.21
N LEU A 122 3.87 11.47 0.41
CA LEU A 122 3.72 12.89 0.04
C LEU A 122 3.48 13.74 1.27
N ARG A 123 2.66 13.27 2.20
CA ARG A 123 2.42 13.96 3.46
C ARG A 123 3.70 14.11 4.27
N ILE A 124 4.48 13.03 4.37
CA ILE A 124 5.73 13.05 5.12
C ILE A 124 6.72 14.03 4.48
N PHE A 125 6.91 13.93 3.17
CA PHE A 125 7.88 14.78 2.48
C PHE A 125 7.41 16.22 2.40
N GLY A 126 6.12 16.44 2.20
CA GLY A 126 5.58 17.79 2.13
C GLY A 126 5.69 18.53 3.45
N ASN A 127 5.54 17.83 4.57
CA ASN A 127 5.59 18.45 5.89
C ASN A 127 7.01 18.77 6.34
N ARG A 128 8.02 18.25 5.63
CA ARG A 128 9.40 18.51 5.98
C ARG A 128 9.88 19.91 5.62
N ARG A 129 9.10 20.62 4.86
CA ARG A 129 9.41 22.00 4.52
C ARG A 129 8.81 22.98 5.52
#